data_2320275ea18474a8cb352811853cf365
#
_entry.id   2320275ea18474a8cb352811853cf365
#
_cell.length_a   1.000
_cell.length_b   1.000
_cell.length_c   1.000
_cell.angle_alpha   90.00
_cell.angle_beta   90.00
_cell.angle_gamma   90.00
#
_symmetry.space_group_name_H-M   'P 1'
#
loop_
_entity.id
_entity.type
_entity.pdbx_description
1 polymer ?
#
loop_
_entity_poly.entity_id
_entity_poly.type
_entity_poly.pdbx_seq_one_letter_code
_entity_poly.pdbx_strand_id
1 'polypeptide(L)'
;GYRSTVAPGDRPSLLLFLDLPGDAVDVNVHPAKLEARFRDKFFVEKVVEEAVRESLAPLEAAAPMGAGAGGGELGGWAGFNGILGGATPLELFAAPAASGSSLPAPRLFQVFDTYILFQTETGVAIVDQHSAHERVLYEDVMRQLSGDGAPAQRLLLPLSLDFAPAELDAIEAHRELLGRIGFELEPFSGRSVVVHTAPNPHPRFDAARCLQELVSDLAGGRFGGWQNRLERFAATYACRAAIKAGQGLDTGEMRELVVRLLTATLPAHDVHGRPSMVQLPKEELERRFGRSTS
;
A
#
# COMPACT_ATOMS: atom_id res chain seq x y z
N GLY A 1 -4.94 0.65 -15.24
CA GLY A 1 -5.25 2.09 -15.36
C GLY A 1 -6.75 2.40 -15.34
N TYR A 2 -7.65 1.58 -15.91
CA TYR A 2 -9.10 1.92 -16.06
C TYR A 2 -10.04 1.12 -15.15
N ARG A 3 -9.55 0.18 -14.34
CA ARG A 3 -10.38 -0.70 -13.49
C ARG A 3 -11.20 0.04 -12.43
N SER A 4 -10.78 1.22 -12.05
CA SER A 4 -11.48 2.09 -11.09
C SER A 4 -12.54 2.98 -11.73
N THR A 5 -12.46 3.21 -13.04
CA THR A 5 -13.25 4.22 -13.76
C THR A 5 -14.33 3.61 -14.66
N VAL A 6 -14.21 2.32 -14.99
CA VAL A 6 -15.10 1.59 -15.89
C VAL A 6 -15.91 0.57 -15.10
N ALA A 7 -17.23 0.53 -15.31
CA ALA A 7 -18.12 -0.40 -14.59
C ALA A 7 -17.76 -1.87 -14.87
N PRO A 8 -17.91 -2.76 -13.87
CA PRO A 8 -17.66 -4.18 -14.06
C PRO A 8 -18.54 -4.76 -15.19
N GLY A 9 -17.92 -5.26 -16.23
CA GLY A 9 -18.60 -5.82 -17.41
C GLY A 9 -18.48 -4.96 -18.67
N ASP A 10 -18.14 -3.68 -18.54
CA ASP A 10 -17.87 -2.84 -19.69
C ASP A 10 -16.49 -3.14 -20.30
N ARG A 11 -16.42 -3.14 -21.62
CA ARG A 11 -15.18 -3.33 -22.37
C ARG A 11 -14.87 -2.06 -23.15
N PRO A 12 -14.13 -1.12 -22.56
CA PRO A 12 -13.78 0.11 -23.25
C PRO A 12 -12.87 -0.20 -24.44
N SER A 13 -13.07 0.51 -25.55
CA SER A 13 -12.14 0.51 -26.67
C SER A 13 -11.07 1.57 -26.44
N LEU A 14 -9.81 1.18 -26.52
CA LEU A 14 -8.66 2.05 -26.36
C LEU A 14 -7.82 2.02 -27.62
N LEU A 15 -7.48 3.20 -28.13
CA LEU A 15 -6.50 3.37 -29.20
C LEU A 15 -5.28 4.07 -28.58
N LEU A 16 -4.13 3.39 -28.62
CA LEU A 16 -2.90 3.84 -27.99
C LEU A 16 -1.81 4.01 -29.05
N PHE A 17 -1.18 5.17 -29.08
CA PHE A 17 0.01 5.43 -29.90
C PHE A 17 1.22 5.50 -28.96
N LEU A 18 2.22 4.65 -29.23
CA LEU A 18 3.47 4.60 -28.48
C LEU A 18 4.60 5.06 -29.42
N ASP A 19 5.25 6.16 -29.07
CA ASP A 19 6.46 6.62 -29.75
C ASP A 19 7.68 6.27 -28.88
N LEU A 20 8.53 5.39 -29.41
CA LEU A 20 9.67 4.83 -28.69
C LEU A 20 10.92 4.88 -29.57
N PRO A 21 12.11 5.11 -28.98
CA PRO A 21 13.37 4.92 -29.69
C PRO A 21 13.46 3.50 -30.25
N GLY A 22 13.98 3.36 -31.48
CA GLY A 22 14.03 2.07 -32.17
C GLY A 22 14.83 0.98 -31.45
N ASP A 23 15.75 1.35 -30.56
CA ASP A 23 16.53 0.45 -29.70
C ASP A 23 15.77 0.02 -28.42
N ALA A 24 14.65 0.67 -28.11
CA ALA A 24 13.83 0.35 -26.95
C ALA A 24 12.77 -0.74 -27.22
N VAL A 25 12.57 -1.12 -28.48
CA VAL A 25 11.57 -2.12 -28.88
C VAL A 25 12.14 -3.12 -29.88
N ASP A 26 11.90 -4.41 -29.62
CA ASP A 26 12.18 -5.49 -30.56
C ASP A 26 10.85 -6.04 -31.12
N VAL A 27 10.63 -5.82 -32.40
CA VAL A 27 9.43 -6.26 -33.12
C VAL A 27 9.63 -7.59 -33.84
N ASN A 28 10.84 -8.17 -33.78
CA ASN A 28 11.20 -9.41 -34.48
C ASN A 28 11.11 -10.65 -33.59
N VAL A 29 10.17 -10.67 -32.66
CA VAL A 29 9.98 -11.76 -31.67
C VAL A 29 8.98 -12.82 -32.12
N HIS A 30 8.15 -12.55 -33.15
CA HIS A 30 7.17 -13.49 -33.66
C HIS A 30 7.14 -13.48 -35.21
N PRO A 31 7.08 -14.65 -35.89
CA PRO A 31 7.07 -14.73 -37.37
C PRO A 31 5.99 -13.90 -38.04
N ALA A 32 4.82 -13.79 -37.41
CA ALA A 32 3.68 -12.98 -37.90
C ALA A 32 3.71 -11.51 -37.44
N LYS A 33 4.74 -11.06 -36.70
CA LYS A 33 4.90 -9.70 -36.14
C LYS A 33 3.71 -9.24 -35.28
N LEU A 34 3.09 -10.17 -34.59
CA LEU A 34 1.93 -9.90 -33.70
C LEU A 34 2.36 -9.51 -32.28
N GLU A 35 3.63 -9.65 -31.96
CA GLU A 35 4.18 -9.35 -30.63
C GLU A 35 5.40 -8.43 -30.76
N ALA A 36 5.54 -7.53 -29.78
CA ALA A 36 6.73 -6.69 -29.62
C ALA A 36 7.28 -6.89 -28.20
N ARG A 37 8.61 -6.93 -28.06
CA ARG A 37 9.28 -6.92 -26.76
C ARG A 37 9.86 -5.55 -26.50
N PHE A 38 9.53 -4.99 -25.37
CA PHE A 38 10.12 -3.74 -24.90
C PHE A 38 11.36 -4.03 -24.05
N ARG A 39 12.42 -3.25 -24.25
CA ARG A 39 13.64 -3.33 -23.45
C ARG A 39 13.35 -3.04 -21.97
N ASP A 40 12.49 -2.05 -21.73
CA ASP A 40 11.95 -1.74 -20.42
C ASP A 40 10.42 -1.85 -20.47
N LYS A 41 9.95 -3.09 -20.33
CA LYS A 41 8.50 -3.40 -20.31
C LYS A 41 7.77 -2.63 -19.23
N PHE A 42 8.40 -2.45 -18.09
CA PHE A 42 7.81 -1.84 -16.91
C PHE A 42 7.63 -0.33 -17.07
N PHE A 43 8.60 0.32 -17.70
CA PHE A 43 8.49 1.74 -18.03
C PHE A 43 7.32 1.98 -18.98
N VAL A 44 7.20 1.14 -20.03
CA VAL A 44 6.09 1.25 -20.99
C VAL A 44 4.74 1.00 -20.31
N GLU A 45 4.63 -0.03 -19.45
CA GLU A 45 3.41 -0.31 -18.69
C GLU A 45 3.02 0.88 -17.80
N LYS A 46 3.98 1.50 -17.12
CA LYS A 46 3.74 2.67 -16.25
C LYS A 46 3.27 3.88 -17.03
N VAL A 47 3.95 4.22 -18.13
CA VAL A 47 3.58 5.36 -19.00
C VAL A 47 2.19 5.15 -19.58
N VAL A 48 1.87 3.94 -20.03
CA VAL A 48 0.54 3.60 -20.53
C VAL A 48 -0.52 3.72 -19.43
N GLU A 49 -0.21 3.23 -18.23
CA GLU A 49 -1.11 3.34 -17.08
C GLU A 49 -1.38 4.80 -16.69
N GLU A 50 -0.34 5.62 -16.65
CA GLU A 50 -0.43 7.05 -16.36
C GLU A 50 -1.26 7.78 -17.43
N ALA A 51 -0.99 7.55 -18.72
CA ALA A 51 -1.73 8.16 -19.82
C ALA A 51 -3.22 7.76 -19.82
N VAL A 52 -3.53 6.50 -19.53
CA VAL A 52 -4.92 6.03 -19.41
C VAL A 52 -5.60 6.68 -18.20
N ARG A 53 -4.93 6.79 -17.07
CA ARG A 53 -5.46 7.44 -15.86
C ARG A 53 -5.73 8.92 -16.11
N GLU A 54 -4.80 9.63 -16.73
CA GLU A 54 -4.93 11.04 -17.05
C GLU A 54 -6.09 11.28 -18.04
N SER A 55 -6.23 10.42 -19.06
CA SER A 55 -7.32 10.48 -20.01
C SER A 55 -8.70 10.21 -19.41
N LEU A 56 -8.77 9.43 -18.32
CA LEU A 56 -10.01 9.08 -17.64
C LEU A 56 -10.34 10.03 -16.47
N ALA A 57 -9.39 10.82 -15.99
CA ALA A 57 -9.59 11.77 -14.90
C ALA A 57 -10.76 12.76 -15.15
N PRO A 58 -11.01 13.28 -16.37
CA PRO A 58 -12.19 14.11 -16.65
C PRO A 58 -13.51 13.35 -16.54
N LEU A 59 -13.52 12.04 -16.78
CA LEU A 59 -14.72 11.19 -16.66
C LEU A 59 -15.03 10.88 -15.19
N GLU A 60 -14.04 10.77 -14.35
CA GLU A 60 -14.20 10.68 -12.88
C GLU A 60 -14.76 11.99 -12.30
N ALA A 61 -14.35 13.14 -12.86
CA ALA A 61 -14.88 14.44 -12.48
C ALA A 61 -16.31 14.70 -13.03
N ALA A 62 -16.72 13.97 -14.06
CA ALA A 62 -18.05 14.10 -14.70
C ALA A 62 -19.09 13.10 -14.15
N ALA A 63 -18.75 12.17 -13.27
CA ALA A 63 -19.73 11.40 -12.51
C ALA A 63 -20.56 12.38 -11.67
N PRO A 64 -21.93 12.31 -11.68
CA PRO A 64 -22.76 13.35 -11.09
C PRO A 64 -22.54 13.44 -9.58
N MET A 65 -21.69 14.36 -9.19
CA MET A 65 -21.63 14.85 -7.81
C MET A 65 -22.86 15.74 -7.60
N GLY A 66 -23.76 15.27 -6.75
CA GLY A 66 -24.79 16.14 -6.18
C GLY A 66 -24.13 17.42 -5.64
N ALA A 67 -24.64 18.57 -6.10
CA ALA A 67 -24.06 19.89 -5.91
C ALA A 67 -23.72 20.23 -4.44
N GLY A 68 -22.48 20.64 -4.22
CA GLY A 68 -21.98 21.27 -3.00
C GLY A 68 -20.66 21.97 -3.31
N ALA A 69 -20.74 23.29 -3.56
CA ALA A 69 -19.62 24.15 -3.91
C ALA A 69 -18.65 24.35 -2.72
N GLY A 70 -17.36 24.30 -2.97
CA GLY A 70 -16.32 24.80 -2.05
C GLY A 70 -14.95 24.28 -2.43
N GLY A 71 -14.14 25.16 -3.03
CA GLY A 71 -12.85 24.84 -3.63
C GLY A 71 -11.72 24.57 -2.64
N GLY A 72 -10.63 24.01 -3.18
CA GLY A 72 -9.29 24.01 -2.58
C GLY A 72 -8.60 22.65 -2.60
N GLU A 73 -7.66 22.52 -3.53
CA GLU A 73 -6.50 21.64 -3.63
C GLU A 73 -6.19 20.74 -2.42
N LEU A 74 -6.21 19.44 -2.72
CA LEU A 74 -5.27 18.37 -2.37
C LEU A 74 -5.95 17.02 -2.63
N GLY A 75 -5.74 16.49 -3.84
CA GLY A 75 -6.31 15.22 -4.28
C GLY A 75 -5.76 14.04 -3.48
N GLY A 76 -6.65 13.23 -2.94
CA GLY A 76 -6.34 11.92 -2.38
C GLY A 76 -7.36 11.42 -1.37
N TRP A 77 -7.74 12.24 -0.43
CA TRP A 77 -8.66 11.89 0.67
C TRP A 77 -9.96 12.71 0.69
N ALA A 78 -10.16 13.63 -0.26
CA ALA A 78 -11.37 14.46 -0.32
C ALA A 78 -12.67 13.63 -0.38
N GLY A 79 -12.63 12.44 -0.96
CA GLY A 79 -13.75 11.50 -0.96
C GLY A 79 -14.03 10.86 0.41
N PHE A 80 -13.01 10.75 1.28
CA PHE A 80 -13.15 10.14 2.60
C PHE A 80 -13.58 11.11 3.70
N ASN A 81 -13.26 12.40 3.60
CA ASN A 81 -13.78 13.40 4.54
C ASN A 81 -15.31 13.46 4.53
N GLY A 82 -15.98 13.22 3.40
CA GLY A 82 -17.42 13.04 3.32
C GLY A 82 -17.94 11.77 3.98
N ILE A 83 -17.11 10.75 4.12
CA ILE A 83 -17.44 9.45 4.74
C ILE A 83 -17.43 9.54 6.26
N LEU A 84 -16.55 10.39 6.82
CA LEU A 84 -16.35 10.55 8.25
C LEU A 84 -17.24 11.65 8.88
N GLY A 85 -18.18 12.23 8.11
CA GLY A 85 -19.09 13.26 8.61
C GLY A 85 -18.38 14.52 9.16
N GLY A 86 -17.17 14.81 8.64
CA GLY A 86 -16.34 15.93 9.09
C GLY A 86 -15.54 15.69 10.36
N ALA A 87 -15.65 14.53 10.99
CA ALA A 87 -14.77 14.13 12.11
C ALA A 87 -13.39 13.73 11.59
N THR A 88 -12.33 14.07 12.30
CA THR A 88 -11.01 13.53 12.00
C THR A 88 -10.96 12.05 12.36
N PRO A 89 -10.10 11.23 11.68
CA PRO A 89 -9.93 9.82 12.03
C PRO A 89 -9.59 9.61 13.52
N LEU A 90 -8.82 10.52 14.09
CA LEU A 90 -8.45 10.48 15.50
C LEU A 90 -9.66 10.71 16.41
N GLU A 91 -10.55 11.65 16.08
CA GLU A 91 -11.77 11.93 16.83
C GLU A 91 -12.79 10.80 16.71
N LEU A 92 -12.91 10.20 15.52
CA LEU A 92 -13.83 9.09 15.26
C LEU A 92 -13.47 7.84 16.08
N PHE A 93 -12.19 7.59 16.31
CA PHE A 93 -11.70 6.42 17.03
C PHE A 93 -11.13 6.73 18.42
N ALA A 94 -11.15 7.99 18.87
CA ALA A 94 -10.75 8.35 20.22
C ALA A 94 -11.67 7.64 21.23
N ALA A 95 -11.09 7.13 22.31
CA ALA A 95 -11.90 6.73 23.47
C ALA A 95 -12.71 7.95 23.94
N PRO A 96 -13.94 7.80 24.45
CA PRO A 96 -14.77 8.93 24.88
C PRO A 96 -14.05 9.67 26.02
N ALA A 97 -13.21 10.62 25.66
CA ALA A 97 -12.75 11.65 26.58
C ALA A 97 -13.93 12.58 26.79
N ALA A 98 -14.16 12.99 28.04
CA ALA A 98 -15.31 13.73 28.56
C ALA A 98 -15.58 15.11 27.93
N SER A 99 -15.53 15.25 26.64
CA SER A 99 -15.74 16.50 25.90
C SER A 99 -16.54 16.22 24.61
N GLY A 100 -17.84 16.22 24.73
CA GLY A 100 -18.81 16.77 23.76
C GLY A 100 -18.96 16.15 22.36
N SER A 101 -18.27 15.10 21.94
CA SER A 101 -18.57 14.42 20.68
C SER A 101 -19.64 13.34 20.91
N SER A 102 -20.82 13.52 20.28
CA SER A 102 -22.02 12.74 20.55
C SER A 102 -22.08 11.37 19.87
N LEU A 103 -21.05 10.94 19.12
CA LEU A 103 -21.07 9.67 18.43
C LEU A 103 -20.13 8.67 19.13
N PRO A 104 -20.63 7.47 19.48
CA PRO A 104 -19.77 6.41 19.98
C PRO A 104 -18.77 5.99 18.90
N ALA A 105 -17.52 5.72 19.29
CA ALA A 105 -16.51 5.20 18.37
C ALA A 105 -17.07 4.00 17.60
N PRO A 106 -16.86 3.91 16.27
CA PRO A 106 -17.40 2.83 15.48
C PRO A 106 -16.85 1.50 15.96
N ARG A 107 -17.72 0.50 16.00
CA ARG A 107 -17.32 -0.87 16.31
C ARG A 107 -16.62 -1.46 15.11
N LEU A 108 -15.43 -2.03 15.35
CA LEU A 108 -14.66 -2.72 14.36
C LEU A 108 -14.93 -4.23 14.44
N PHE A 109 -15.10 -4.86 13.29
CA PHE A 109 -15.29 -6.30 13.16
C PHE A 109 -14.28 -6.86 12.17
N GLN A 110 -13.50 -7.85 12.60
CA GLN A 110 -12.69 -8.60 11.67
C GLN A 110 -13.48 -9.77 11.07
N VAL A 111 -13.37 -9.95 9.75
CA VAL A 111 -14.05 -11.01 8.99
C VAL A 111 -13.02 -11.77 8.19
N PHE A 112 -13.09 -13.11 8.27
CA PHE A 112 -12.14 -14.03 7.61
C PHE A 112 -10.67 -13.80 7.97
N ASP A 113 -10.39 -13.22 9.13
CA ASP A 113 -9.03 -12.80 9.55
C ASP A 113 -8.28 -12.02 8.46
N THR A 114 -9.03 -11.28 7.64
CA THR A 114 -8.52 -10.60 6.43
C THR A 114 -9.08 -9.19 6.30
N TYR A 115 -10.36 -8.99 6.59
CA TYR A 115 -11.03 -7.71 6.39
C TYR A 115 -11.51 -7.11 7.70
N ILE A 116 -11.34 -5.79 7.84
CA ILE A 116 -11.89 -5.03 8.96
C ILE A 116 -13.08 -4.23 8.44
N LEU A 117 -14.25 -4.43 9.06
CA LEU A 117 -15.49 -3.74 8.72
C LEU A 117 -15.87 -2.76 9.82
N PHE A 118 -16.36 -1.59 9.43
CA PHE A 118 -16.99 -0.66 10.35
C PHE A 118 -18.05 0.21 9.67
N GLN A 119 -19.02 0.65 10.45
CA GLN A 119 -20.07 1.54 9.99
C GLN A 119 -19.53 2.97 9.87
N THR A 120 -19.90 3.65 8.79
CA THR A 120 -19.72 5.09 8.57
C THR A 120 -21.09 5.76 8.53
N GLU A 121 -21.16 7.08 8.45
CA GLU A 121 -22.43 7.81 8.30
C GLU A 121 -23.15 7.44 6.99
N THR A 122 -22.40 7.13 5.95
CA THR A 122 -22.92 6.92 4.59
C THR A 122 -22.96 5.46 4.17
N GLY A 123 -22.50 4.50 5.03
CA GLY A 123 -22.50 3.10 4.66
C GLY A 123 -21.62 2.22 5.53
N VAL A 124 -20.97 1.24 4.89
CA VAL A 124 -20.02 0.33 5.53
C VAL A 124 -18.67 0.45 4.86
N ALA A 125 -17.62 0.73 5.61
CA ALA A 125 -16.24 0.66 5.16
C ALA A 125 -15.70 -0.77 5.34
N ILE A 126 -14.95 -1.24 4.38
CA ILE A 126 -14.30 -2.55 4.36
C ILE A 126 -12.82 -2.30 4.06
N VAL A 127 -11.96 -2.63 5.00
CA VAL A 127 -10.51 -2.45 4.91
C VAL A 127 -9.86 -3.82 4.74
N ASP A 128 -9.03 -3.99 3.71
CA ASP A 128 -8.14 -5.14 3.60
C ASP A 128 -6.95 -4.91 4.54
N GLN A 129 -6.84 -5.73 5.61
CA GLN A 129 -5.83 -5.53 6.66
C GLN A 129 -4.39 -5.64 6.12
N HIS A 130 -4.16 -6.52 5.14
CA HIS A 130 -2.82 -6.70 4.58
C HIS A 130 -2.43 -5.48 3.72
N SER A 131 -3.27 -5.12 2.75
CA SER A 131 -3.05 -3.96 1.88
C SER A 131 -2.97 -2.64 2.68
N ALA A 132 -3.81 -2.50 3.71
CA ALA A 132 -3.76 -1.34 4.62
C ALA A 132 -2.43 -1.28 5.38
N HIS A 133 -1.95 -2.41 5.89
CA HIS A 133 -0.70 -2.44 6.65
C HIS A 133 0.51 -2.24 5.74
N GLU A 134 0.54 -2.83 4.52
CA GLU A 134 1.58 -2.51 3.53
C GLU A 134 1.66 -1.01 3.26
N ARG A 135 0.50 -0.36 3.11
CA ARG A 135 0.43 1.09 2.88
C ARG A 135 1.00 1.90 4.02
N VAL A 136 0.55 1.61 5.24
CA VAL A 136 1.01 2.28 6.46
C VAL A 136 2.52 2.11 6.64
N LEU A 137 3.02 0.89 6.47
CA LEU A 137 4.45 0.60 6.59
C LEU A 137 5.28 1.29 5.51
N TYR A 138 4.77 1.37 4.29
CA TYR A 138 5.46 2.08 3.21
C TYR A 138 5.68 3.56 3.56
N GLU A 139 4.65 4.24 4.07
CA GLU A 139 4.79 5.65 4.49
C GLU A 139 5.74 5.83 5.67
N ASP A 140 5.67 4.93 6.66
CA ASP A 140 6.57 4.98 7.80
C ASP A 140 8.03 4.82 7.35
N VAL A 141 8.28 3.83 6.49
CA VAL A 141 9.64 3.61 5.96
C VAL A 141 10.12 4.79 5.13
N MET A 142 9.28 5.33 4.26
CA MET A 142 9.66 6.53 3.49
C MET A 142 10.01 7.71 4.41
N ARG A 143 9.28 7.88 5.51
CA ARG A 143 9.56 8.91 6.53
C ARG A 143 10.88 8.62 7.26
N GLN A 144 11.13 7.37 7.65
CA GLN A 144 12.37 6.94 8.29
C GLN A 144 13.59 7.10 7.38
N LEU A 145 13.44 6.77 6.10
CA LEU A 145 14.52 6.91 5.12
C LEU A 145 14.85 8.38 4.80
N SER A 146 13.87 9.28 4.98
CA SER A 146 14.04 10.73 4.75
C SER A 146 14.45 11.50 6.01
N GLY A 147 14.34 10.90 7.20
CA GLY A 147 14.61 11.52 8.51
C GLY A 147 15.75 10.84 9.27
N ASP A 148 15.65 10.87 10.60
CA ASP A 148 16.68 10.37 11.53
C ASP A 148 16.70 8.83 11.69
N GLY A 149 15.91 8.10 10.91
CA GLY A 149 15.81 6.65 10.98
C GLY A 149 14.70 6.13 11.92
N ALA A 150 14.58 4.81 12.00
CA ALA A 150 13.60 4.13 12.83
C ALA A 150 14.10 3.89 14.26
N PRO A 151 13.20 3.86 15.26
CA PRO A 151 13.54 3.25 16.53
C PRO A 151 13.85 1.77 16.31
N ALA A 152 15.05 1.35 16.63
CA ALA A 152 15.49 -0.04 16.51
C ALA A 152 15.35 -0.74 17.85
N GLN A 153 14.86 -1.98 17.84
CA GLN A 153 14.84 -2.83 19.02
C GLN A 153 16.09 -3.69 19.05
N ARG A 154 16.91 -3.53 20.11
CA ARG A 154 18.04 -4.43 20.33
C ARG A 154 17.53 -5.81 20.69
N LEU A 155 18.00 -6.82 19.96
CA LEU A 155 17.65 -8.21 20.22
C LEU A 155 18.34 -8.69 21.52
N LEU A 156 17.60 -9.42 22.34
CA LEU A 156 18.14 -9.99 23.57
C LEU A 156 19.25 -11.00 23.27
N LEU A 157 19.06 -11.79 22.22
CA LEU A 157 20.06 -12.67 21.63
C LEU A 157 20.21 -12.30 20.15
N PRO A 158 21.44 -11.94 19.69
CA PRO A 158 21.67 -11.69 18.28
C PRO A 158 21.31 -12.92 17.42
N LEU A 159 20.76 -12.69 16.23
CA LEU A 159 20.43 -13.74 15.29
C LEU A 159 21.59 -13.95 14.33
N SER A 160 21.98 -15.19 14.09
CA SER A 160 22.94 -15.53 13.05
C SER A 160 22.18 -16.11 11.84
N LEU A 161 22.32 -15.48 10.67
CA LEU A 161 21.64 -15.86 9.44
C LEU A 161 22.65 -16.06 8.32
N ASP A 162 22.44 -17.11 7.53
CA ASP A 162 23.27 -17.41 6.36
C ASP A 162 22.63 -16.90 5.08
N PHE A 163 23.46 -16.31 4.20
CA PHE A 163 23.02 -15.72 2.96
C PHE A 163 23.86 -16.24 1.76
N ALA A 164 23.23 -16.30 0.59
CA ALA A 164 23.95 -16.59 -0.66
C ALA A 164 24.88 -15.41 -1.04
N PRO A 165 25.92 -15.62 -1.87
CA PRO A 165 26.84 -14.54 -2.25
C PRO A 165 26.15 -13.31 -2.83
N ALA A 166 25.16 -13.48 -3.72
CA ALA A 166 24.40 -12.37 -4.29
C ALA A 166 23.53 -11.62 -3.23
N GLU A 167 23.11 -12.34 -2.19
CA GLU A 167 22.37 -11.74 -1.05
C GLU A 167 23.29 -10.93 -0.14
N LEU A 168 24.54 -11.38 0.05
CA LEU A 168 25.56 -10.61 0.78
C LEU A 168 25.92 -9.32 0.03
N ASP A 169 26.03 -9.37 -1.30
CA ASP A 169 26.23 -8.20 -2.14
C ASP A 169 25.04 -7.23 -2.01
N ALA A 170 23.80 -7.76 -1.96
CA ALA A 170 22.61 -6.95 -1.75
C ALA A 170 22.55 -6.31 -0.36
N ILE A 171 22.97 -7.02 0.70
CA ILE A 171 23.09 -6.48 2.05
C ILE A 171 24.08 -5.31 2.05
N GLU A 172 25.27 -5.49 1.47
CA GLU A 172 26.29 -4.45 1.44
C GLU A 172 25.81 -3.24 0.63
N ALA A 173 25.19 -3.47 -0.54
CA ALA A 173 24.63 -2.42 -1.38
C ALA A 173 23.52 -1.62 -0.70
N HIS A 174 22.80 -2.20 0.26
CA HIS A 174 21.67 -1.56 0.96
C HIS A 174 21.91 -1.38 2.47
N ARG A 175 23.16 -1.52 2.94
CA ARG A 175 23.54 -1.45 4.36
C ARG A 175 22.98 -0.21 5.07
N GLU A 176 23.13 0.97 4.46
CA GLU A 176 22.62 2.22 5.01
C GLU A 176 21.09 2.20 5.15
N LEU A 177 20.37 1.73 4.13
CA LEU A 177 18.91 1.68 4.14
C LEU A 177 18.40 0.67 5.17
N LEU A 178 19.05 -0.49 5.30
CA LEU A 178 18.77 -1.49 6.31
C LEU A 178 18.98 -0.92 7.72
N GLY A 179 20.08 -0.15 7.92
CA GLY A 179 20.33 0.54 9.18
C GLY A 179 19.26 1.58 9.51
N ARG A 180 18.81 2.38 8.53
CA ARG A 180 17.77 3.40 8.72
C ARG A 180 16.41 2.82 9.10
N ILE A 181 16.08 1.59 8.66
CA ILE A 181 14.84 0.91 9.07
C ILE A 181 15.00 0.08 10.35
N GLY A 182 16.18 0.09 10.98
CA GLY A 182 16.42 -0.50 12.29
C GLY A 182 17.14 -1.85 12.31
N PHE A 183 17.70 -2.34 11.18
CA PHE A 183 18.57 -3.51 11.16
C PHE A 183 20.03 -3.11 11.35
N GLU A 184 20.66 -3.57 12.44
CA GLU A 184 22.10 -3.49 12.62
C GLU A 184 22.72 -4.86 12.32
N LEU A 185 23.52 -4.90 11.25
CA LEU A 185 24.05 -6.12 10.66
C LEU A 185 25.57 -6.12 10.73
N GLU A 186 26.15 -7.22 11.21
CA GLU A 186 27.59 -7.43 11.27
C GLU A 186 27.99 -8.71 10.50
N PRO A 187 28.89 -8.62 9.52
CA PRO A 187 29.48 -9.81 8.91
C PRO A 187 30.20 -10.64 9.98
N PHE A 188 29.94 -11.94 10.01
CA PHE A 188 30.56 -12.80 11.04
C PHE A 188 31.60 -13.74 10.46
N SER A 189 31.20 -14.77 9.70
CA SER A 189 32.13 -15.76 9.15
C SER A 189 31.53 -16.38 7.88
N GLY A 190 32.34 -16.45 6.83
CA GLY A 190 31.93 -17.07 5.57
C GLY A 190 30.72 -16.37 4.95
N ARG A 191 29.54 -16.98 5.08
CA ARG A 191 28.27 -16.44 4.56
C ARG A 191 27.29 -16.00 5.64
N SER A 192 27.73 -16.02 6.90
CA SER A 192 26.90 -15.69 8.05
C SER A 192 26.95 -14.20 8.38
N VAL A 193 25.81 -13.63 8.73
CA VAL A 193 25.62 -12.26 9.21
C VAL A 193 24.92 -12.31 10.56
N VAL A 194 25.42 -11.54 11.52
CA VAL A 194 24.80 -11.37 12.83
C VAL A 194 23.91 -10.13 12.82
N VAL A 195 22.68 -10.29 13.30
CA VAL A 195 21.69 -9.23 13.47
C VAL A 195 21.63 -8.84 14.94
N HIS A 196 22.02 -7.61 15.26
CA HIS A 196 22.03 -7.09 16.65
C HIS A 196 20.73 -6.36 17.00
N THR A 197 20.20 -5.62 16.04
CA THR A 197 18.93 -4.88 16.18
C THR A 197 17.99 -5.18 15.02
N ALA A 198 16.69 -5.06 15.25
CA ALA A 198 15.67 -5.23 14.24
C ALA A 198 14.54 -4.23 14.45
N PRO A 199 13.82 -3.84 13.38
CA PRO A 199 12.56 -3.11 13.52
C PRO A 199 11.51 -3.96 14.22
N ASN A 200 10.51 -3.32 14.82
CA ASN A 200 9.37 -3.98 15.42
C ASN A 200 8.07 -3.28 14.99
N PRO A 201 7.63 -3.47 13.74
CA PRO A 201 6.45 -2.79 13.22
C PRO A 201 5.13 -3.28 13.82
N HIS A 202 5.09 -4.49 14.36
CA HIS A 202 3.91 -5.07 15.01
C HIS A 202 4.32 -6.29 15.88
N PRO A 203 3.47 -6.71 16.85
CA PRO A 203 3.82 -7.77 17.83
C PRO A 203 4.14 -9.15 17.24
N ARG A 204 3.65 -9.43 16.01
CA ARG A 204 3.86 -10.73 15.33
C ARG A 204 4.99 -10.68 14.30
N PHE A 205 5.83 -9.65 14.35
CA PHE A 205 6.91 -9.47 13.39
C PHE A 205 8.02 -10.51 13.59
N ASP A 206 8.36 -11.19 12.50
CA ASP A 206 9.48 -12.11 12.43
C ASP A 206 10.65 -11.44 11.71
N ALA A 207 11.60 -10.92 12.48
CA ALA A 207 12.74 -10.17 11.99
C ALA A 207 13.66 -11.03 11.09
N ALA A 208 13.89 -12.29 11.46
CA ALA A 208 14.75 -13.19 10.70
C ALA A 208 14.16 -13.47 9.31
N ARG A 209 12.90 -13.88 9.29
CA ARG A 209 12.16 -14.16 8.05
C ARG A 209 12.04 -12.93 7.17
N CYS A 210 11.68 -11.79 7.75
CA CYS A 210 11.54 -10.54 7.00
C CYS A 210 12.87 -10.14 6.36
N LEU A 211 13.99 -10.20 7.09
CA LEU A 211 15.31 -9.87 6.56
C LEU A 211 15.72 -10.80 5.43
N GLN A 212 15.54 -12.12 5.59
CA GLN A 212 15.88 -13.09 4.55
C GLN A 212 15.06 -12.87 3.27
N GLU A 213 13.73 -12.72 3.39
CA GLU A 213 12.85 -12.47 2.25
C GLU A 213 13.14 -11.12 1.59
N LEU A 214 13.40 -10.05 2.37
CA LEU A 214 13.76 -8.72 1.87
C LEU A 214 15.06 -8.77 1.06
N VAL A 215 16.10 -9.37 1.62
CA VAL A 215 17.42 -9.48 0.98
C VAL A 215 17.35 -10.33 -0.29
N SER A 216 16.60 -11.44 -0.26
CA SER A 216 16.39 -12.29 -1.42
C SER A 216 15.68 -11.54 -2.57
N ASP A 217 14.66 -10.73 -2.24
CA ASP A 217 13.97 -9.91 -3.24
C ASP A 217 14.85 -8.79 -3.81
N LEU A 218 15.67 -8.16 -2.97
CA LEU A 218 16.63 -7.14 -3.39
C LEU A 218 17.70 -7.71 -4.32
N ALA A 219 18.25 -8.90 -4.00
CA ALA A 219 19.21 -9.61 -4.83
C ALA A 219 18.59 -10.09 -6.15
N GLY A 220 17.34 -10.56 -6.10
CA GLY A 220 16.59 -11.02 -7.29
C GLY A 220 16.04 -9.90 -8.18
N GLY A 221 16.24 -8.63 -7.81
CA GLY A 221 15.74 -7.47 -8.58
C GLY A 221 14.22 -7.37 -8.61
N ARG A 222 13.50 -7.99 -7.69
CA ARG A 222 12.06 -7.82 -7.51
C ARG A 222 11.72 -6.34 -7.34
N PHE A 223 10.55 -5.93 -7.83
CA PHE A 223 10.13 -4.51 -7.87
C PHE A 223 11.03 -3.60 -8.74
N GLY A 224 11.67 -4.15 -9.79
CA GLY A 224 12.56 -3.43 -10.71
C GLY A 224 11.95 -2.26 -11.47
N GLY A 225 10.62 -2.07 -11.41
CA GLY A 225 9.90 -0.97 -12.06
C GLY A 225 9.88 0.36 -11.32
N TRP A 226 10.37 0.40 -10.09
CA TRP A 226 10.49 1.64 -9.35
C TRP A 226 11.72 2.42 -9.81
N GLN A 227 11.52 3.65 -10.27
CA GLN A 227 12.62 4.51 -10.73
C GLN A 227 13.49 4.97 -9.57
N ASN A 228 12.89 5.12 -8.38
CA ASN A 228 13.57 5.56 -7.17
C ASN A 228 13.99 4.34 -6.33
N ARG A 229 15.29 4.24 -6.03
CA ARG A 229 15.85 3.18 -5.19
C ARG A 229 15.23 3.13 -3.79
N LEU A 230 14.94 4.29 -3.20
CA LEU A 230 14.33 4.38 -1.85
C LEU A 230 12.90 3.85 -1.86
N GLU A 231 12.11 4.25 -2.84
CA GLU A 231 10.73 3.78 -3.00
C GLU A 231 10.69 2.26 -3.21
N ARG A 232 11.57 1.73 -4.08
CA ARG A 232 11.68 0.29 -4.29
C ARG A 232 12.02 -0.45 -3.02
N PHE A 233 12.98 0.05 -2.25
CA PHE A 233 13.38 -0.55 -0.97
C PHE A 233 12.21 -0.50 0.03
N ALA A 234 11.54 0.65 0.17
CA ALA A 234 10.40 0.82 1.06
C ALA A 234 9.23 -0.11 0.69
N ALA A 235 8.90 -0.23 -0.60
CA ALA A 235 7.85 -1.13 -1.08
C ALA A 235 8.19 -2.60 -0.80
N THR A 236 9.45 -3.01 -1.05
CA THR A 236 9.90 -4.38 -0.78
C THR A 236 9.80 -4.70 0.71
N TYR A 237 10.28 -3.81 1.56
CA TYR A 237 10.19 -3.99 3.01
C TYR A 237 8.74 -4.02 3.49
N ALA A 238 7.90 -3.07 3.09
CA ALA A 238 6.50 -3.01 3.51
C ALA A 238 5.75 -4.31 3.18
N CYS A 239 5.94 -4.86 1.99
CA CYS A 239 5.35 -6.13 1.58
C CYS A 239 5.82 -7.32 2.45
N ARG A 240 7.10 -7.33 2.90
CA ARG A 240 7.64 -8.41 3.73
C ARG A 240 7.31 -8.26 5.21
N ALA A 241 7.22 -7.04 5.70
CA ALA A 241 6.96 -6.73 7.10
C ALA A 241 5.46 -6.65 7.44
N ALA A 242 4.56 -6.56 6.45
CA ALA A 242 3.14 -6.43 6.70
C ALA A 242 2.51 -7.68 7.35
N ILE A 243 1.49 -7.44 8.18
CA ILE A 243 0.59 -8.47 8.71
C ILE A 243 0.02 -9.25 7.52
N LYS A 244 0.04 -10.57 7.60
CA LYS A 244 -0.47 -11.43 6.52
C LYS A 244 -1.98 -11.62 6.64
N ALA A 245 -2.63 -11.87 5.50
CA ALA A 245 -4.02 -12.36 5.49
C ALA A 245 -4.11 -13.66 6.32
N GLY A 246 -5.23 -13.83 7.05
CA GLY A 246 -5.42 -14.97 7.95
C GLY A 246 -4.84 -14.78 9.36
N GLN A 247 -4.30 -13.61 9.69
CA GLN A 247 -3.88 -13.27 11.05
C GLN A 247 -4.99 -12.52 11.78
N GLY A 248 -5.45 -13.09 12.93
CA GLY A 248 -6.42 -12.42 13.79
C GLY A 248 -5.83 -11.16 14.42
N LEU A 249 -6.59 -10.08 14.44
CA LEU A 249 -6.26 -8.81 15.09
C LEU A 249 -7.19 -8.59 16.28
N ASP A 250 -6.64 -8.07 17.37
CA ASP A 250 -7.49 -7.57 18.45
C ASP A 250 -8.11 -6.20 18.11
N THR A 251 -9.05 -5.75 18.95
CA THR A 251 -9.75 -4.48 18.69
C THR A 251 -8.82 -3.27 18.73
N GLY A 252 -7.75 -3.31 19.53
CA GLY A 252 -6.75 -2.25 19.60
C GLY A 252 -5.92 -2.17 18.33
N GLU A 253 -5.44 -3.33 17.87
CA GLU A 253 -4.67 -3.47 16.63
C GLU A 253 -5.47 -3.04 15.40
N MET A 254 -6.75 -3.47 15.32
CA MET A 254 -7.65 -3.04 14.25
C MET A 254 -7.83 -1.51 14.23
N ARG A 255 -8.06 -0.92 15.42
CA ARG A 255 -8.25 0.52 15.56
C ARG A 255 -6.99 1.28 15.15
N GLU A 256 -5.83 0.87 15.65
CA GLU A 256 -4.55 1.49 15.30
C GLU A 256 -4.32 1.47 13.79
N LEU A 257 -4.51 0.30 13.16
CA LEU A 257 -4.33 0.15 11.72
C LEU A 257 -5.27 1.07 10.92
N VAL A 258 -6.56 1.10 11.28
CA VAL A 258 -7.55 1.93 10.58
C VAL A 258 -7.24 3.42 10.77
N VAL A 259 -6.91 3.88 11.99
CA VAL A 259 -6.51 5.27 12.24
C VAL A 259 -5.29 5.65 11.43
N ARG A 260 -4.25 4.83 11.43
CA ARG A 260 -3.01 5.07 10.67
C ARG A 260 -3.28 5.11 9.17
N LEU A 261 -4.11 4.20 8.64
CA LEU A 261 -4.50 4.22 7.23
C LEU A 261 -5.25 5.51 6.88
N LEU A 262 -6.21 5.93 7.72
CA LEU A 262 -7.02 7.13 7.49
C LEU A 262 -6.24 8.44 7.69
N THR A 263 -5.10 8.41 8.39
CA THR A 263 -4.20 9.56 8.55
C THR A 263 -3.04 9.57 7.56
N ALA A 264 -2.91 8.52 6.75
CA ALA A 264 -1.87 8.43 5.73
C ALA A 264 -2.02 9.55 4.68
N THR A 265 -0.90 10.10 4.23
CA THR A 265 -0.88 11.23 3.27
C THR A 265 -1.09 10.79 1.82
N LEU A 266 -0.82 9.54 1.52
CA LEU A 266 -0.90 8.99 0.18
C LEU A 266 -2.25 8.26 -0.04
N PRO A 267 -2.71 8.07 -1.30
CA PRO A 267 -3.98 7.39 -1.60
C PRO A 267 -4.11 6.02 -0.94
N ALA A 268 -5.32 5.61 -0.60
CA ALA A 268 -5.65 4.34 0.07
C ALA A 268 -5.46 3.11 -0.85
N HIS A 269 -4.27 2.98 -1.43
CA HIS A 269 -3.84 1.86 -2.25
C HIS A 269 -2.55 1.26 -1.69
N ASP A 270 -2.39 -0.04 -1.78
CA ASP A 270 -1.15 -0.70 -1.42
C ASP A 270 -0.01 -0.39 -2.43
N VAL A 271 1.17 -0.91 -2.16
CA VAL A 271 2.34 -0.75 -3.04
C VAL A 271 2.19 -1.38 -4.43
N HIS A 272 1.15 -2.19 -4.63
CA HIS A 272 0.80 -2.84 -5.90
C HIS A 272 -0.38 -2.14 -6.61
N GLY A 273 -0.90 -1.03 -6.06
CA GLY A 273 -2.01 -0.27 -6.62
C GLY A 273 -3.40 -0.86 -6.33
N ARG A 274 -3.53 -1.84 -5.41
CA ARG A 274 -4.81 -2.38 -4.98
C ARG A 274 -5.43 -1.47 -3.93
N PRO A 275 -6.75 -1.21 -3.94
CA PRO A 275 -7.38 -0.41 -2.91
C PRO A 275 -7.25 -1.09 -1.54
N SER A 276 -6.76 -0.34 -0.55
CA SER A 276 -6.65 -0.80 0.84
C SER A 276 -7.97 -0.70 1.60
N MET A 277 -8.90 0.10 1.09
CA MET A 277 -10.23 0.27 1.64
C MET A 277 -11.26 0.49 0.54
N VAL A 278 -12.45 -0.09 0.71
CA VAL A 278 -13.62 0.14 -0.14
C VAL A 278 -14.80 0.52 0.72
N GLN A 279 -15.74 1.26 0.15
CA GLN A 279 -16.99 1.62 0.83
C GLN A 279 -18.18 0.99 0.11
N LEU A 280 -19.11 0.45 0.88
CA LEU A 280 -20.41 0.00 0.43
C LEU A 280 -21.45 1.01 0.93
N PRO A 281 -21.97 1.89 0.05
CA PRO A 281 -22.94 2.92 0.42
C PRO A 281 -24.23 2.31 0.95
N LYS A 282 -24.90 3.03 1.85
CA LYS A 282 -26.20 2.61 2.45
C LYS A 282 -27.25 2.40 1.36
N GLU A 283 -27.30 3.29 0.37
CA GLU A 283 -28.24 3.20 -0.76
C GLU A 283 -28.05 1.92 -1.57
N GLU A 284 -26.81 1.48 -1.74
CA GLU A 284 -26.50 0.22 -2.43
C GLU A 284 -26.99 -0.98 -1.61
N LEU A 285 -26.82 -0.95 -0.29
CA LEU A 285 -27.37 -1.97 0.61
C LEU A 285 -28.90 -2.01 0.53
N GLU A 286 -29.57 -0.84 0.64
CA GLU A 286 -31.02 -0.71 0.56
C GLU A 286 -31.55 -1.22 -0.78
N ARG A 287 -30.87 -0.88 -1.88
CA ARG A 287 -31.19 -1.37 -3.22
C ARG A 287 -31.14 -2.88 -3.32
N ARG A 288 -30.06 -3.50 -2.79
CA ARG A 288 -29.89 -4.96 -2.82
C ARG A 288 -30.93 -5.70 -1.99
N PHE A 289 -31.43 -5.10 -0.94
CA PHE A 289 -32.48 -5.66 -0.10
C PHE A 289 -33.90 -5.24 -0.53
N GLY A 290 -34.06 -4.55 -1.67
CA GLY A 290 -35.35 -4.09 -2.17
C GLY A 290 -36.00 -3.02 -1.29
N ARG A 291 -35.20 -2.27 -0.51
CA ARG A 291 -35.67 -1.20 0.39
C ARG A 291 -35.45 0.20 -0.23
N SER A 292 -35.56 0.33 -1.56
CA SER A 292 -35.49 1.64 -2.21
C SER A 292 -36.58 2.54 -1.66
N THR A 293 -36.19 3.60 -0.98
CA THR A 293 -37.11 4.69 -0.61
C THR A 293 -37.59 5.39 -1.88
N SER A 294 -38.89 5.43 -2.04
CA SER A 294 -39.62 6.24 -3.06
C SER A 294 -39.30 7.70 -2.88
#